data_28b1eddb74504e4ba0067cb8756815a2
#
_entry.id   28b1eddb74504e4ba0067cb8756815a2
#
_cell.length_a   1.000
_cell.length_b   1.000
_cell.length_c   1.000
_cell.angle_alpha   90.00
_cell.angle_beta   90.00
_cell.angle_gamma   90.00
#
_symmetry.space_group_name_H-M   'P 1'
#
loop_
_entity.id
_entity.type
_entity.pdbx_description
1 polymer ?
#
loop_
_entity_poly.entity_id
_entity_poly.type
_entity_poly.pdbx_seq_one_letter_code
_entity_poly.pdbx_strand_id
1 'polypeptide(L)'
;MDVAAAEAALRREAHDVHGWSNGPHDVYAEHEHSYTKALVCVRGSIEFRLADGRTVHLRAGDRLVLPPGTRHSAVVGPEGVACIEGEQR
;
A
#
# COMPACT_ATOMS: atom_id res chain seq x y z
N MET A 1 7.23 13.52 -0.92
CA MET A 1 8.08 12.42 -0.44
C MET A 1 9.06 12.00 -1.50
N ASP A 2 10.29 11.74 -1.12
CA ASP A 2 11.33 11.26 -2.04
C ASP A 2 11.11 9.77 -2.34
N VAL A 3 10.69 9.45 -3.56
CA VAL A 3 10.38 8.09 -4.00
C VAL A 3 11.62 7.20 -3.94
N ALA A 4 12.78 7.71 -4.40
CA ALA A 4 14.01 6.92 -4.41
C ALA A 4 14.45 6.55 -2.99
N ALA A 5 14.34 7.49 -2.04
CA ALA A 5 14.68 7.22 -0.64
C ALA A 5 13.71 6.22 -0.01
N ALA A 6 12.41 6.34 -0.30
CA ALA A 6 11.41 5.42 0.21
C ALA A 6 11.63 4.00 -0.34
N GLU A 7 11.96 3.89 -1.63
CA GLU A 7 12.24 2.62 -2.27
C GLU A 7 13.50 1.97 -1.68
N ALA A 8 14.57 2.74 -1.50
CA ALA A 8 15.81 2.25 -0.89
C ALA A 8 15.57 1.75 0.54
N ALA A 9 14.79 2.48 1.32
CA ALA A 9 14.46 2.09 2.68
C ALA A 9 13.66 0.77 2.71
N LEU A 10 12.68 0.63 1.82
CA LEU A 10 11.86 -0.57 1.78
C LEU A 10 12.67 -1.79 1.33
N ARG A 11 13.62 -1.62 0.44
CA ARG A 11 14.49 -2.71 -0.04
C ARG A 11 15.35 -3.33 1.07
N ARG A 12 15.57 -2.60 2.17
CA ARG A 12 16.33 -3.13 3.32
C ARG A 12 15.55 -4.19 4.08
N GLU A 13 14.23 -4.18 4.00
CA GLU A 13 13.38 -5.09 4.78
C GLU A 13 12.47 -5.96 3.92
N ALA A 14 12.37 -5.70 2.63
CA ALA A 14 11.49 -6.39 1.72
C ALA A 14 12.19 -6.74 0.41
N HIS A 15 11.67 -7.74 -0.29
CA HIS A 15 12.12 -8.09 -1.63
C HIS A 15 10.96 -7.89 -2.63
N ASP A 16 11.26 -7.99 -3.93
CA ASP A 16 10.29 -7.71 -5.00
C ASP A 16 9.66 -6.32 -4.89
N VAL A 17 10.49 -5.35 -4.49
CA VAL A 17 10.04 -3.97 -4.30
C VAL A 17 9.76 -3.31 -5.63
N HIS A 18 8.55 -2.75 -5.76
CA HIS A 18 8.14 -2.06 -6.98
C HIS A 18 7.13 -0.95 -6.66
N GLY A 19 6.99 -0.01 -7.58
CA GLY A 19 6.02 1.05 -7.47
C GLY A 19 4.78 0.79 -8.33
N TRP A 20 3.66 1.38 -7.92
CA TRP A 20 2.43 1.35 -8.69
C TRP A 20 1.63 2.64 -8.43
N SER A 21 0.73 2.94 -9.35
CA SER A 21 -0.14 4.10 -9.21
C SER A 21 -1.51 3.81 -9.81
N ASN A 22 -2.51 4.50 -9.28
CA ASN A 22 -3.89 4.40 -9.77
C ASN A 22 -4.55 5.78 -9.79
N GLY A 23 -5.56 5.90 -10.64
CA GLY A 23 -6.30 7.13 -10.79
C GLY A 23 -7.29 7.40 -9.67
N PRO A 24 -7.85 8.63 -9.64
CA PRO A 24 -8.82 9.01 -8.63
C PRO A 24 -10.00 8.03 -8.56
N HIS A 25 -10.37 7.67 -7.35
CA HIS A 25 -11.55 6.84 -7.06
C HIS A 25 -11.49 5.40 -7.58
N ASP A 26 -10.34 4.95 -8.09
CA ASP A 26 -10.17 3.55 -8.47
C ASP A 26 -10.43 2.65 -7.27
N VAL A 27 -10.99 1.46 -7.55
CA VAL A 27 -11.37 0.50 -6.52
C VAL A 27 -10.62 -0.80 -6.71
N TYR A 28 -10.08 -1.32 -5.61
CA TYR A 28 -9.54 -2.68 -5.56
C TYR A 28 -10.55 -3.56 -4.86
N ALA A 29 -11.00 -4.61 -5.54
CA ALA A 29 -11.89 -5.60 -4.95
C ALA A 29 -11.20 -6.34 -3.81
N GLU A 30 -11.99 -6.90 -2.90
CA GLU A 30 -11.45 -7.64 -1.76
C GLU A 30 -10.57 -8.80 -2.22
N HIS A 31 -9.39 -8.89 -1.64
CA HIS A 31 -8.41 -9.95 -1.94
C HIS A 31 -7.46 -10.11 -0.75
N GLU A 32 -6.59 -11.10 -0.83
CA GLU A 32 -5.58 -11.36 0.18
C GLU A 32 -4.29 -11.85 -0.48
N HIS A 33 -3.20 -11.81 0.27
CA HIS A 33 -1.89 -12.28 -0.18
C HIS A 33 -1.38 -13.36 0.75
N SER A 34 -0.57 -14.27 0.23
CA SER A 34 0.05 -15.35 1.00
C SER A 34 1.32 -14.92 1.73
N TYR A 35 1.77 -13.70 1.50
CA TYR A 35 2.99 -13.12 2.07
C TYR A 35 2.65 -11.89 2.90
N THR A 36 3.61 -11.41 3.69
CA THR A 36 3.49 -10.14 4.40
C THR A 36 3.78 -9.01 3.43
N LYS A 37 2.79 -8.16 3.18
CA LYS A 37 2.92 -7.04 2.27
C LYS A 37 3.26 -5.78 3.05
N ALA A 38 4.37 -5.13 2.71
CA ALA A 38 4.72 -3.83 3.24
C ALA A 38 4.56 -2.80 2.14
N LEU A 39 3.89 -1.69 2.42
CA LEU A 39 3.73 -0.63 1.44
C LEU A 39 3.87 0.76 2.07
N VAL A 40 4.29 1.70 1.24
CA VAL A 40 4.44 3.11 1.62
C VAL A 40 3.73 3.94 0.57
N CYS A 41 2.83 4.82 1.01
CA CYS A 41 2.22 5.79 0.11
C CYS A 41 3.20 6.93 -0.14
N VAL A 42 3.47 7.26 -1.40
CA VAL A 42 4.43 8.31 -1.74
C VAL A 42 3.76 9.55 -2.33
N ARG A 43 2.52 9.42 -2.79
CA ARG A 43 1.75 10.54 -3.35
C ARG A 43 0.27 10.21 -3.29
N GLY A 44 -0.57 11.23 -3.09
CA GLY A 44 -2.02 11.08 -3.06
C GLY A 44 -2.51 10.37 -1.80
N SER A 45 -3.57 9.59 -1.93
CA SER A 45 -4.17 8.90 -0.79
C SER A 45 -4.92 7.64 -1.22
N ILE A 46 -5.08 6.73 -0.26
CA ILE A 46 -5.84 5.50 -0.46
C ILE A 46 -6.40 5.03 0.89
N GLU A 47 -7.60 4.48 0.86
CA GLU A 47 -8.25 3.94 2.04
C GLU A 47 -8.35 2.42 1.89
N PHE A 48 -7.73 1.70 2.82
CA PHE A 48 -7.85 0.24 2.89
C PHE A 48 -8.94 -0.15 3.88
N ARG A 49 -9.78 -1.07 3.48
CA ARG A 49 -10.85 -1.62 4.32
C ARG A 49 -10.52 -3.08 4.60
N LEU A 50 -10.27 -3.38 5.87
CA LEU A 50 -9.88 -4.72 6.29
C LEU A 50 -11.13 -5.53 6.65
N ALA A 51 -11.06 -6.85 6.43
CA ALA A 51 -12.20 -7.73 6.68
C ALA A 51 -12.62 -7.76 8.14
N ASP A 52 -11.74 -7.37 9.08
CA ASP A 52 -12.06 -7.28 10.49
C ASP A 52 -12.84 -5.99 10.86
N GLY A 53 -13.16 -5.17 9.87
CA GLY A 53 -13.93 -3.93 10.06
C GLY A 53 -13.09 -2.67 10.21
N ARG A 54 -11.76 -2.79 10.31
CA ARG A 54 -10.90 -1.62 10.41
C ARG A 54 -10.75 -0.94 9.06
N THR A 55 -10.60 0.37 9.09
CA THR A 55 -10.29 1.19 7.94
C THR A 55 -8.96 1.89 8.18
N VAL A 56 -8.06 1.81 7.21
CA VAL A 56 -6.73 2.43 7.29
C VAL A 56 -6.60 3.42 6.14
N HIS A 57 -6.42 4.68 6.47
CA HIS A 57 -6.27 5.75 5.50
C HIS A 57 -4.80 6.12 5.37
N LEU A 58 -4.24 5.99 4.16
CA LEU A 58 -2.85 6.33 3.90
C LEU A 58 -2.75 7.58 3.03
N ARG A 59 -1.84 8.46 3.43
CA ARG A 59 -1.41 9.64 2.68
C ARG A 59 0.08 9.55 2.44
N ALA A 60 0.62 10.45 1.64
CA ALA A 60 2.06 10.49 1.39
C ALA A 60 2.86 10.47 2.70
N GLY A 61 3.77 9.52 2.81
CA GLY A 61 4.56 9.29 4.02
C GLY A 61 4.05 8.17 4.92
N ASP A 62 2.80 7.76 4.76
CA ASP A 62 2.21 6.71 5.59
C ASP A 62 2.59 5.32 5.09
N ARG A 63 2.65 4.40 6.01
CA ARG A 63 3.07 3.02 5.78
C ARG A 63 2.03 2.05 6.32
N LEU A 64 1.89 0.90 5.65
CA LEU A 64 1.00 -0.17 6.08
C LEU A 64 1.69 -1.51 5.89
N VAL A 65 1.55 -2.39 6.88
CA VAL A 65 1.99 -3.78 6.79
C VAL A 65 0.77 -4.67 6.94
N LEU A 66 0.56 -5.54 5.95
CA LEU A 66 -0.54 -6.50 5.93
C LEU A 66 0.02 -7.91 6.12
N PRO A 67 -0.29 -8.57 7.25
CA PRO A 67 0.11 -9.96 7.46
C PRO A 67 -0.49 -10.89 6.42
N PRO A 68 0.08 -12.09 6.21
CA PRO A 68 -0.47 -13.07 5.29
C PRO A 68 -1.94 -13.38 5.61
N GLY A 69 -2.75 -13.56 4.57
CA GLY A 69 -4.16 -13.91 4.73
C GLY A 69 -5.06 -12.76 5.19
N THR A 70 -4.57 -11.54 5.25
CA THR A 70 -5.39 -10.38 5.62
C THR A 70 -6.24 -9.96 4.42
N ARG A 71 -7.54 -10.23 4.48
CA ARG A 71 -8.45 -9.82 3.41
C ARG A 71 -8.70 -8.33 3.49
N HIS A 72 -8.62 -7.67 2.35
CA HIS A 72 -8.78 -6.22 2.28
C HIS A 72 -9.25 -5.78 0.90
N SER A 73 -9.92 -4.63 0.88
CA SER A 73 -10.27 -3.89 -0.33
C SER A 73 -9.69 -2.49 -0.19
N ALA A 74 -9.76 -1.70 -1.25
CA ALA A 74 -9.25 -0.33 -1.19
C ALA A 74 -9.98 0.59 -2.15
N VAL A 75 -10.00 1.87 -1.80
CA VAL A 75 -10.55 2.94 -2.64
C VAL A 75 -9.52 4.05 -2.70
N VAL A 76 -9.14 4.43 -3.90
CA VAL A 76 -8.17 5.51 -4.14
C VAL A 76 -8.85 6.86 -3.90
N GLY A 77 -8.12 7.78 -3.29
CA GLY A 77 -8.61 9.12 -3.00
C GLY A 77 -8.79 10.00 -4.23
N PRO A 78 -9.28 11.23 -4.04
CA PRO A 78 -9.69 12.11 -5.17
C PRO A 78 -8.54 12.62 -6.04
N GLU A 79 -7.29 12.49 -5.57
CA GLU A 79 -6.12 12.94 -6.32
C GLU A 79 -5.30 11.78 -6.89
N GLY A 80 -5.83 10.55 -6.81
CA GLY A 80 -5.07 9.37 -7.18
C GLY A 80 -4.12 8.94 -6.09
N VAL A 81 -3.28 7.95 -6.37
CA VAL A 81 -2.30 7.44 -5.42
C VAL A 81 -1.09 6.87 -6.16
N ALA A 82 0.07 7.01 -5.54
CA ALA A 82 1.26 6.26 -5.91
C ALA A 82 1.85 5.64 -4.65
N CYS A 83 2.17 4.36 -4.74
CA CYS A 83 2.74 3.59 -3.62
C CYS A 83 3.96 2.82 -4.08
N ILE A 84 4.77 2.42 -3.10
CA ILE A 84 5.86 1.46 -3.29
C ILE A 84 5.56 0.32 -2.34
N GLU A 85 5.69 -0.91 -2.83
CA GLU A 85 5.42 -2.08 -2.01
C GLU A 85 6.44 -3.18 -2.22
N GLY A 86 6.49 -4.11 -1.29
CA GLY A 86 7.31 -5.29 -1.39
C GLY A 86 6.83 -6.39 -0.44
N GLU A 87 7.42 -7.58 -0.61
CA GLU A 87 7.17 -8.70 0.28
C GLU A 87 8.17 -8.61 1.44
N GLN A 88 7.66 -8.41 2.64
CA GLN A 88 8.50 -8.25 3.82
C GLN A 88 9.19 -9.57 4.17
N ARG A 89 10.48 -9.47 4.45
CA ARG A 89 11.31 -10.61 4.84
C ARG A 89 10.98 -11.08 6.26
#